data_11627690b792581e00a1742e5da2983a
#
_entry.id   11627690b792581e00a1742e5da2983a
#
_cell.length_a   1.000
_cell.length_b   1.000
_cell.length_c   1.000
_cell.angle_alpha   90.00
_cell.angle_beta   90.00
_cell.angle_gamma   90.00
#
_symmetry.space_group_name_H-M   'P 1'
#
loop_
_entity.id
_entity.type
_entity.pdbx_description
1 polymer ?
#
loop_
_entity_poly.entity_id
_entity_poly.type
_entity_poly.pdbx_seq_one_letter_code
_entity_poly.pdbx_strand_id
1 'polypeptide(L)'
;MVQSLNTKVDLVIDATAFTGLADYGKIMIGDIGFGFYISRDTRKFIQIPWEEVDYVIASIMFKGKWIPRYAIRTKKNGTYTFSSKDSKKVLRTVRNYVDPDHMVRSLSFFDVIKRAVKSIFKKS
;
A
#
# COMPACT_ATOMS: atom_id res chain seq x y z
N MET A 1 18.38 13.35 -9.96
CA MET A 1 17.01 13.33 -9.45
C MET A 1 16.20 12.30 -10.20
N VAL A 2 15.53 11.39 -9.49
CA VAL A 2 14.71 10.37 -10.12
C VAL A 2 13.42 11.01 -10.63
N GLN A 3 13.08 10.76 -11.89
CA GLN A 3 11.81 11.22 -12.42
C GLN A 3 10.70 10.25 -12.05
N SER A 4 9.55 10.79 -11.69
CA SER A 4 8.35 9.99 -11.55
C SER A 4 7.99 9.36 -12.89
N LEU A 5 7.42 8.14 -12.88
CA LEU A 5 6.89 7.54 -14.09
C LEU A 5 5.66 8.30 -14.59
N ASN A 6 5.01 9.07 -13.74
CA ASN A 6 3.78 9.77 -14.08
C ASN A 6 4.04 11.05 -14.88
N THR A 7 3.17 11.35 -15.84
CA THR A 7 3.17 12.63 -16.53
C THR A 7 2.34 13.67 -15.77
N LYS A 8 1.35 13.19 -15.00
CA LYS A 8 0.52 14.03 -14.14
C LYS A 8 0.51 13.40 -12.74
N VAL A 9 0.91 14.15 -11.74
CA VAL A 9 0.95 13.68 -10.35
C VAL A 9 -0.27 14.23 -9.62
N ASP A 10 -1.08 13.34 -9.07
CA ASP A 10 -2.31 13.69 -8.34
C ASP A 10 -2.07 13.83 -6.84
N LEU A 11 -1.12 13.06 -6.28
CA LEU A 11 -0.86 13.06 -4.85
C LEU A 11 0.60 12.78 -4.57
N VAL A 12 1.17 13.55 -3.66
CA VAL A 12 2.48 13.28 -3.06
C VAL A 12 2.29 13.28 -1.55
N ILE A 13 2.69 12.23 -0.88
CA ILE A 13 2.47 12.10 0.57
C ILE A 13 3.61 11.31 1.22
N ASP A 14 3.94 11.70 2.46
CA ASP A 14 4.94 10.97 3.24
C ASP A 14 4.43 9.58 3.59
N ALA A 15 5.32 8.61 3.49
CA ALA A 15 4.95 7.21 3.69
C ALA A 15 6.15 6.38 4.14
N THR A 16 5.85 5.17 4.58
CA THR A 16 6.83 4.15 4.95
C THR A 16 6.56 2.90 4.13
N ALA A 17 7.60 2.33 3.54
CA ALA A 17 7.52 1.04 2.86
C ALA A 17 8.10 -0.04 3.76
N PHE A 18 7.46 -1.19 3.80
CA PHE A 18 7.90 -2.34 4.61
C PHE A 18 8.40 -3.45 3.68
N THR A 19 9.63 -3.28 3.19
CA THR A 19 10.26 -4.22 2.26
C THR A 19 11.45 -4.92 2.91
N GLY A 20 11.26 -5.40 4.15
CA GLY A 20 12.30 -5.96 4.99
C GLY A 20 12.53 -5.06 6.17
N LEU A 21 13.29 -3.98 5.99
CA LEU A 21 13.38 -2.89 6.96
C LEU A 21 12.39 -1.80 6.56
N ALA A 22 11.97 -0.99 7.53
CA ALA A 22 11.11 0.14 7.23
C ALA A 22 11.92 1.25 6.55
N ASP A 23 11.49 1.65 5.37
CA ASP A 23 12.10 2.74 4.62
C ASP A 23 11.14 3.91 4.53
N TYR A 24 11.61 5.09 4.96
CA TYR A 24 10.81 6.31 4.91
C TYR A 24 11.00 7.01 3.56
N GLY A 25 9.93 7.55 3.04
CA GLY A 25 9.97 8.24 1.77
C GLY A 25 8.66 8.90 1.41
N LYS A 26 8.45 9.05 0.11
CA LYS A 26 7.24 9.69 -0.41
C LYS A 26 6.58 8.81 -1.45
N ILE A 27 5.26 8.74 -1.38
CA ILE A 27 4.44 8.12 -2.39
C ILE A 27 4.01 9.20 -3.38
N MET A 28 4.11 8.88 -4.67
CA MET A 28 3.58 9.70 -5.75
C MET A 28 2.58 8.89 -6.55
N ILE A 29 1.36 9.38 -6.64
CA ILE A 29 0.29 8.74 -7.39
C ILE A 29 -0.11 9.64 -8.54
N GLY A 30 -0.18 9.08 -9.72
CA GLY A 30 -0.55 9.84 -10.91
C GLY A 30 -1.12 8.96 -12.01
N ASP A 31 -1.13 9.51 -13.22
CA ASP A 31 -1.83 8.93 -14.37
C ASP A 31 -1.29 7.57 -14.83
N ILE A 32 -0.01 7.27 -14.60
CA ILE A 32 0.62 6.05 -15.10
C ILE A 32 0.76 4.99 -14.00
N GLY A 33 1.01 5.40 -12.77
CA GLY A 33 1.17 4.41 -11.71
C GLY A 33 1.42 4.98 -10.32
N PHE A 34 1.81 4.06 -9.46
CA PHE A 34 2.12 4.29 -8.06
C PHE A 34 3.64 4.25 -7.89
N GLY A 35 4.21 5.29 -7.31
CA GLY A 35 5.64 5.35 -7.05
C GLY A 35 5.94 5.59 -5.59
N PHE A 36 7.02 4.99 -5.10
CA PHE A 36 7.56 5.25 -3.77
C PHE A 36 9.04 5.54 -3.91
N TYR A 37 9.49 6.65 -3.32
CA TYR A 37 10.85 7.13 -3.43
C TYR A 37 11.45 7.28 -2.05
N ILE A 38 12.56 6.57 -1.79
CA ILE A 38 13.19 6.55 -0.47
C ILE A 38 13.90 7.88 -0.22
N SER A 39 13.62 8.49 0.94
CA SER A 39 14.12 9.83 1.26
C SER A 39 15.65 9.88 1.40
N ARG A 40 16.26 8.84 1.97
CA ARG A 40 17.71 8.80 2.18
C ARG A 40 18.51 8.58 0.90
N ASP A 41 17.86 8.00 -0.12
CA ASP A 41 18.52 7.72 -1.40
C ASP A 41 17.46 7.61 -2.49
N THR A 42 17.28 8.71 -3.23
CA THR A 42 16.28 8.81 -4.28
C THR A 42 16.54 7.90 -5.47
N ARG A 43 17.72 7.29 -5.54
CA ARG A 43 18.01 6.26 -6.56
C ARG A 43 17.30 4.94 -6.26
N LYS A 44 16.87 4.75 -5.02
CA LYS A 44 16.09 3.57 -4.61
C LYS A 44 14.62 3.94 -4.62
N PHE A 45 13.87 3.25 -5.44
CA PHE A 45 12.46 3.56 -5.62
C PHE A 45 11.67 2.31 -6.03
N ILE A 46 10.37 2.39 -5.86
CA ILE A 46 9.42 1.38 -6.33
C ILE A 46 8.47 2.10 -7.27
N GLN A 47 8.33 1.58 -8.49
CA GLN A 47 7.39 2.12 -9.47
C GLN A 47 6.50 1.00 -9.98
N ILE A 48 5.19 1.15 -9.82
CA ILE A 48 4.21 0.14 -10.18
C ILE A 48 3.20 0.77 -11.14
N PRO A 49 3.34 0.54 -12.45
CA PRO A 49 2.32 0.97 -13.41
C PRO A 49 0.96 0.34 -13.07
N TRP A 50 -0.11 1.06 -13.36
CA TRP A 50 -1.45 0.58 -12.98
C TRP A 50 -1.79 -0.78 -13.61
N GLU A 51 -1.31 -1.06 -14.81
CA GLU A 51 -1.55 -2.35 -15.46
C GLU A 51 -0.85 -3.52 -14.75
N GLU A 52 0.13 -3.25 -13.91
CA GLU A 52 0.81 -4.29 -13.12
C GLU A 52 0.17 -4.50 -11.76
N VAL A 53 -0.76 -3.67 -11.35
CA VAL A 53 -1.48 -3.82 -10.09
C VAL A 53 -2.52 -4.93 -10.22
N ASP A 54 -2.40 -5.94 -9.36
CA ASP A 54 -3.38 -7.03 -9.27
C ASP A 54 -4.48 -6.65 -8.28
N TYR A 55 -4.10 -6.41 -7.04
CA TYR A 55 -5.03 -5.99 -5.99
C TYR A 55 -4.41 -4.94 -5.10
N VAL A 56 -5.26 -4.05 -4.59
CA VAL A 56 -4.91 -3.15 -3.49
C VAL A 56 -5.65 -3.66 -2.26
N ILE A 57 -4.90 -3.97 -1.21
CA ILE A 57 -5.42 -4.63 -0.02
C ILE A 57 -5.25 -3.69 1.17
N ALA A 58 -6.34 -3.29 1.80
CA ALA A 58 -6.30 -2.37 2.93
C ALA A 58 -6.63 -3.09 4.23
N SER A 59 -5.78 -2.91 5.23
CA SER A 59 -6.07 -3.33 6.61
C SER A 59 -6.87 -2.22 7.27
N ILE A 60 -8.13 -2.48 7.58
CA ILE A 60 -9.04 -1.46 8.11
C ILE A 60 -9.39 -1.80 9.55
N MET A 61 -9.21 -0.82 10.44
CA MET A 61 -9.48 -0.96 11.87
C MET A 61 -10.46 0.11 12.35
N PHE A 62 -11.05 -0.13 13.51
CA PHE A 62 -11.97 0.80 14.16
C PHE A 62 -13.13 1.22 13.25
N LYS A 63 -13.78 0.25 12.60
CA LYS A 63 -14.94 0.44 11.71
C LYS A 63 -14.63 1.42 10.58
N GLY A 64 -13.43 1.35 10.03
CA GLY A 64 -13.03 2.17 8.90
C GLY A 64 -12.40 3.50 9.28
N LYS A 65 -12.22 3.78 10.55
CA LYS A 65 -11.63 5.04 11.00
C LYS A 65 -10.12 5.09 10.83
N TRP A 66 -9.47 3.95 10.81
CA TRP A 66 -8.00 3.88 10.72
C TRP A 66 -7.57 2.78 9.76
N ILE A 67 -6.64 3.13 8.88
CA ILE A 67 -6.03 2.20 7.95
C ILE A 67 -4.52 2.24 8.23
N PRO A 68 -4.02 1.36 9.13
CA PRO A 68 -2.60 1.40 9.51
C PRO A 68 -1.68 1.00 8.37
N ARG A 69 -2.11 0.07 7.53
CA ARG A 69 -1.30 -0.43 6.42
C ARG A 69 -2.17 -0.78 5.23
N TYR A 70 -1.59 -0.68 4.06
CA TYR A 70 -2.19 -1.20 2.84
C TYR A 70 -1.10 -1.81 1.99
N ALA A 71 -1.48 -2.74 1.13
CA ALA A 71 -0.54 -3.45 0.28
C ALA A 71 -0.97 -3.33 -1.17
N ILE A 72 0.02 -3.27 -2.06
CA ILE A 72 -0.21 -3.35 -3.50
C ILE A 72 0.36 -4.67 -3.96
N ARG A 73 -0.52 -5.57 -4.36
CA ARG A 73 -0.15 -6.85 -4.92
C ARG A 73 0.03 -6.68 -6.41
N THR A 74 1.22 -7.01 -6.89
CA THR A 74 1.52 -6.93 -8.31
C THR A 74 1.33 -8.28 -8.98
N LYS A 75 1.17 -8.27 -10.30
CA LYS A 75 0.97 -9.50 -11.06
C LYS A 75 2.22 -10.38 -11.12
N LYS A 76 3.40 -9.77 -11.08
CA LYS A 76 4.66 -10.49 -11.30
C LYS A 76 5.72 -10.31 -10.22
N ASN A 77 5.66 -9.22 -9.48
CA ASN A 77 6.77 -8.82 -8.60
C ASN A 77 6.44 -8.88 -7.11
N GLY A 78 5.42 -9.63 -6.74
CA GLY A 78 5.05 -9.81 -5.34
C GLY A 78 4.22 -8.66 -4.79
N THR A 79 4.21 -8.54 -3.48
CA THR A 79 3.36 -7.59 -2.76
C THR A 79 4.22 -6.59 -2.00
N TYR A 80 3.87 -5.31 -2.13
CA TYR A 80 4.52 -4.22 -1.41
C TYR A 80 3.57 -3.64 -0.39
N THR A 81 4.02 -3.52 0.85
CA THR A 81 3.21 -3.00 1.96
C THR A 81 3.69 -1.62 2.34
N PHE A 82 2.74 -0.71 2.55
CA PHE A 82 3.02 0.68 2.88
C PHE A 82 2.16 1.15 4.04
N SER A 83 2.65 2.19 4.71
CA SER A 83 1.87 2.99 5.64
C SER A 83 2.08 4.44 5.26
N SER A 84 1.04 5.26 5.30
CA SER A 84 1.17 6.66 4.96
C SER A 84 0.49 7.55 5.99
N LYS A 85 0.86 8.82 5.97
CA LYS A 85 0.32 9.81 6.90
C LYS A 85 -1.21 9.89 6.82
N ASP A 86 -1.75 9.73 5.61
CA ASP A 86 -3.21 9.70 5.39
C ASP A 86 -3.52 8.59 4.39
N SER A 87 -3.65 7.38 4.90
CA SER A 87 -3.89 6.19 4.05
C SER A 87 -5.23 6.27 3.31
N LYS A 88 -6.25 6.88 3.93
CA LYS A 88 -7.55 7.03 3.27
C LYS A 88 -7.44 7.89 2.02
N LYS A 89 -6.66 8.97 2.09
CA LYS A 89 -6.43 9.85 0.95
C LYS A 89 -5.68 9.12 -0.15
N VAL A 90 -4.67 8.32 0.21
CA VAL A 90 -3.92 7.50 -0.74
C VAL A 90 -4.85 6.55 -1.46
N LEU A 91 -5.65 5.79 -0.72
CA LEU A 91 -6.55 4.79 -1.31
C LEU A 91 -7.64 5.43 -2.17
N ARG A 92 -8.13 6.60 -1.75
CA ARG A 92 -9.11 7.35 -2.52
C ARG A 92 -8.55 7.81 -3.87
N THR A 93 -7.28 8.22 -3.87
CA THR A 93 -6.59 8.63 -5.10
C THR A 93 -6.31 7.43 -6.00
N VAL A 94 -5.85 6.32 -5.42
CA VAL A 94 -5.61 5.06 -6.16
C VAL A 94 -6.90 4.58 -6.83
N ARG A 95 -8.04 4.76 -6.18
CA ARG A 95 -9.34 4.35 -6.70
C ARG A 95 -9.71 5.01 -8.03
N ASN A 96 -9.08 6.13 -8.36
CA ASN A 96 -9.30 6.77 -9.66
C ASN A 96 -8.69 5.98 -10.81
N TYR A 97 -7.76 5.06 -10.52
CA TYR A 97 -7.00 4.32 -11.53
C TYR A 97 -7.18 2.81 -11.43
N VAL A 98 -7.53 2.30 -10.25
CA VAL A 98 -7.72 0.87 -10.01
C VAL A 98 -9.20 0.59 -9.85
N ASP A 99 -9.69 -0.45 -10.53
CA ASP A 99 -11.08 -0.87 -10.43
C ASP A 99 -11.43 -1.18 -8.97
N PRO A 100 -12.56 -0.67 -8.45
CA PRO A 100 -12.97 -0.97 -7.08
C PRO A 100 -13.05 -2.47 -6.75
N ASP A 101 -13.32 -3.32 -7.74
CA ASP A 101 -13.34 -4.78 -7.55
C ASP A 101 -11.95 -5.33 -7.22
N HIS A 102 -10.90 -4.59 -7.53
CA HIS A 102 -9.53 -4.94 -7.20
C HIS A 102 -9.01 -4.22 -5.96
N MET A 103 -9.88 -3.49 -5.27
CA MET A 103 -9.56 -2.86 -3.99
C MET A 103 -10.33 -3.59 -2.91
N VAL A 104 -9.61 -4.39 -2.12
CA VAL A 104 -10.24 -5.29 -1.16
C VAL A 104 -9.81 -4.95 0.26
N ARG A 105 -10.71 -5.21 1.20
CA ARG A 105 -10.42 -5.13 2.61
C ARG A 105 -9.85 -6.48 3.03
N SER A 106 -8.65 -6.49 3.60
CA SER A 106 -8.16 -7.68 4.27
C SER A 106 -8.64 -7.68 5.70
N LEU A 107 -8.60 -8.85 6.32
CA LEU A 107 -8.68 -8.91 7.77
C LEU A 107 -7.50 -8.10 8.32
N SER A 108 -7.75 -7.29 9.34
CA SER A 108 -6.68 -6.56 9.97
C SER A 108 -5.65 -7.53 10.53
N PHE A 109 -4.43 -7.07 10.69
CA PHE A 109 -3.37 -7.87 11.27
C PHE A 109 -3.82 -8.48 12.62
N PHE A 110 -4.56 -7.70 13.42
CA PHE A 110 -5.08 -8.19 14.69
C PHE A 110 -6.10 -9.30 14.51
N ASP A 111 -6.95 -9.23 13.50
CA ASP A 111 -7.93 -10.28 13.23
C ASP A 111 -7.23 -11.58 12.84
N VAL A 112 -6.16 -11.49 12.05
CA VAL A 112 -5.37 -12.66 11.68
C VAL A 112 -4.72 -13.27 12.93
N ILE A 113 -4.15 -12.44 13.79
CA ILE A 113 -3.55 -12.91 15.05
C ILE A 113 -4.62 -13.54 15.95
N LYS A 114 -5.77 -12.91 16.10
CA LYS A 114 -6.87 -13.47 16.90
C LYS A 114 -7.31 -14.83 16.39
N ARG A 115 -7.42 -15.00 15.08
CA ARG A 115 -7.77 -16.31 14.50
C ARG A 115 -6.71 -17.35 14.77
N ALA A 116 -5.43 -16.98 14.63
CA ALA A 116 -4.34 -17.89 14.92
C ALA A 116 -4.34 -18.32 16.39
N VAL A 117 -4.50 -17.35 17.30
CA VAL A 117 -4.55 -17.62 18.75
C VAL A 117 -5.75 -18.51 19.09
N LYS A 118 -6.93 -18.19 18.55
CA LYS A 118 -8.12 -19.04 18.78
C LYS A 118 -7.93 -20.45 18.25
N SER A 119 -7.29 -20.60 17.10
CA SER A 119 -7.00 -21.91 16.54
C SER A 119 -6.07 -22.71 17.43
N ILE A 120 -5.05 -22.08 17.99
CA ILE A 120 -4.12 -22.71 18.92
C ILE A 120 -4.85 -23.14 20.21
N PHE A 121 -5.67 -22.27 20.78
CA PHE A 121 -6.38 -22.55 22.02
C PHE A 121 -7.47 -23.61 21.84
N LYS A 122 -8.09 -23.68 20.67
CA LYS A 122 -9.11 -24.69 20.38
C LYS A 122 -8.53 -26.10 20.26
N LYS A 123 -7.26 -26.21 19.92
CA LYS A 123 -6.60 -27.52 19.75
C LYS A 123 -5.98 -28.07 21.02
N SER A 124 -5.97 -27.29 22.05
CA SER A 124 -5.40 -27.72 23.34
C SER A 124 -6.44 -28.37 24.25
#